data_8e02723195f2d29d00d35d8d1f59f0f4
#
_entry.id   8e02723195f2d29d00d35d8d1f59f0f4
#
_cell.length_a   1.000
_cell.length_b   1.000
_cell.length_c   1.000
_cell.angle_alpha   90.00
_cell.angle_beta   90.00
_cell.angle_gamma   90.00
#
_symmetry.space_group_name_H-M   'P 1'
#
loop_
_entity.id
_entity.type
_entity.pdbx_description
1 polymer ?
#
loop_
_entity_poly.entity_id
_entity_poly.type
_entity_poly.pdbx_seq_one_letter_code
_entity_poly.pdbx_strand_id
1 'polypeptide(L)'
;GRDSERLHLPDLPRADASTEETAAWWGSMTAQQKKDVVSQAKKEINEGNSRGYARLGNMDGVEAASRSEINSHRVDHDYNELANKIRQSSSSAGEPKQLNERLDELRAIKKVMREHRDCQLHLYDPPTGAEGHEHMHAALTIGDVDKAKHVATFVPGVSTNVKNSAPSLVADMENLRNRAEAEGRGSVAATAWIGYDSPPGIIEAADRKPAELGGGPLAKHLEGISDLRRAAGRPVHQTVIGHSYGSTTSSYGLAQVRPGVVDDYAVYGSPGVKEKASGLNVPKGHSYVMRYGNDFIGLVGGVLGPDPYSSDSGFTRLDPGGSGTVNPLKAHCVYLKEGSKSQSLLAKITARESRD
;
A
#
# COMPACT_ATOMS: atom_id res chain seq x y z
N GLY A 1 45.17 21.17 -4.83
CA GLY A 1 44.05 21.01 -3.95
C GLY A 1 42.76 21.00 -4.75
N ARG A 2 42.16 19.85 -4.93
CA ARG A 2 40.76 19.74 -5.37
C ARG A 2 39.94 19.81 -4.10
N ASP A 3 39.46 20.99 -3.74
CA ASP A 3 38.34 21.14 -2.85
C ASP A 3 37.18 20.43 -3.54
N SER A 4 36.87 19.24 -3.07
CA SER A 4 35.62 18.57 -3.40
C SER A 4 34.54 19.57 -3.00
N GLU A 5 33.82 20.11 -4.00
CA GLU A 5 32.55 20.78 -3.75
C GLU A 5 31.69 19.83 -2.93
N ARG A 6 31.64 20.06 -1.62
CA ARG A 6 30.63 19.41 -0.76
C ARG A 6 29.31 19.89 -1.33
N LEU A 7 28.61 18.96 -2.01
CA LEU A 7 27.23 19.15 -2.41
C LEU A 7 26.50 19.71 -1.19
N HIS A 8 26.00 20.94 -1.29
CA HIS A 8 25.25 21.55 -0.21
C HIS A 8 23.84 20.97 -0.25
N LEU A 9 23.67 19.81 0.40
CA LEU A 9 22.39 19.11 0.45
C LEU A 9 21.44 19.83 1.42
N PRO A 10 20.15 19.97 1.07
CA PRO A 10 19.15 20.48 1.98
C PRO A 10 19.08 19.63 3.25
N ASP A 11 18.91 20.26 4.40
CA ASP A 11 18.68 19.55 5.66
C ASP A 11 17.41 18.73 5.59
N LEU A 12 17.47 17.48 6.08
CA LEU A 12 16.32 16.61 6.12
C LEU A 12 15.25 17.12 7.09
N PRO A 13 13.96 16.89 6.79
CA PRO A 13 12.92 17.03 7.78
C PRO A 13 13.18 16.11 8.97
N ARG A 14 12.66 16.48 10.15
CA ARG A 14 12.69 15.62 11.32
C ARG A 14 11.94 14.30 11.02
N ALA A 15 12.33 13.22 11.69
CA ALA A 15 11.69 11.92 11.51
C ALA A 15 10.18 11.93 11.86
N ASP A 16 9.77 12.83 12.75
CA ASP A 16 8.38 13.04 13.18
C ASP A 16 7.67 14.20 12.44
N ALA A 17 8.27 14.74 11.37
CA ALA A 17 7.64 15.78 10.57
C ALA A 17 6.30 15.31 10.00
N SER A 18 5.34 16.23 9.88
CA SER A 18 4.07 15.95 9.23
C SER A 18 4.26 15.68 7.73
N THR A 19 3.28 15.02 7.13
CA THR A 19 3.30 14.79 5.68
C THR A 19 3.25 16.13 4.91
N GLU A 20 2.57 17.13 5.46
CA GLU A 20 2.54 18.49 4.89
C GLU A 20 3.94 19.14 4.88
N GLU A 21 4.64 19.07 6.02
CA GLU A 21 6.00 19.61 6.12
C GLU A 21 6.96 18.91 5.17
N THR A 22 6.88 17.58 5.08
CA THR A 22 7.74 16.80 4.19
C THR A 22 7.43 17.09 2.72
N ALA A 23 6.15 17.18 2.35
CA ALA A 23 5.74 17.52 0.99
C ALA A 23 6.19 18.93 0.59
N ALA A 24 6.07 19.91 1.50
CA ALA A 24 6.55 21.28 1.28
C ALA A 24 8.07 21.32 1.10
N TRP A 25 8.80 20.58 1.93
CA TRP A 25 10.25 20.47 1.83
C TRP A 25 10.67 19.86 0.48
N TRP A 26 10.02 18.77 0.08
CA TRP A 26 10.30 18.14 -1.22
C TRP A 26 10.00 19.09 -2.38
N GLY A 27 8.85 19.74 -2.33
CA GLY A 27 8.41 20.69 -3.36
C GLY A 27 9.27 21.94 -3.45
N SER A 28 9.99 22.31 -2.39
CA SER A 28 10.88 23.48 -2.37
C SER A 28 12.23 23.25 -3.09
N MET A 29 12.57 21.99 -3.34
CA MET A 29 13.84 21.66 -3.98
C MET A 29 13.78 21.78 -5.50
N THR A 30 14.92 22.17 -6.09
CA THR A 30 15.12 22.12 -7.54
C THR A 30 15.21 20.65 -7.99
N ALA A 31 15.03 20.42 -9.29
CA ALA A 31 15.20 19.09 -9.87
C ALA A 31 16.60 18.51 -9.58
N GLN A 32 17.64 19.35 -9.61
CA GLN A 32 19.00 18.92 -9.31
C GLN A 32 19.18 18.55 -7.83
N GLN A 33 18.62 19.34 -6.92
CA GLN A 33 18.65 19.03 -5.48
C GLN A 33 17.95 17.70 -5.19
N LYS A 34 16.83 17.42 -5.84
CA LYS A 34 16.13 16.13 -5.72
C LYS A 34 17.00 14.95 -6.16
N LYS A 35 17.71 15.11 -7.28
CA LYS A 35 18.67 14.09 -7.74
C LYS A 35 19.83 13.92 -6.77
N ASP A 36 20.33 15.01 -6.20
CA ASP A 36 21.45 14.98 -5.27
C ASP A 36 21.10 14.27 -3.97
N VAL A 37 19.90 14.53 -3.40
CA VAL A 37 19.47 13.83 -2.19
C VAL A 37 19.22 12.33 -2.42
N VAL A 38 18.72 11.96 -3.60
CA VAL A 38 18.57 10.54 -3.99
C VAL A 38 19.95 9.87 -4.11
N SER A 39 20.91 10.53 -4.75
CA SER A 39 22.28 10.01 -4.85
C SER A 39 22.93 9.85 -3.49
N GLN A 40 22.73 10.80 -2.59
CA GLN A 40 23.23 10.73 -1.22
C GLN A 40 22.58 9.58 -0.44
N ALA A 41 21.27 9.36 -0.61
CA ALA A 41 20.57 8.24 -0.01
C ALA A 41 21.17 6.90 -0.45
N LYS A 42 21.45 6.73 -1.73
CA LYS A 42 22.08 5.52 -2.27
C LYS A 42 23.48 5.30 -1.71
N LYS A 43 24.27 6.37 -1.60
CA LYS A 43 25.62 6.31 -1.01
C LYS A 43 25.55 5.84 0.45
N GLU A 44 24.65 6.41 1.23
CA GLU A 44 24.47 6.03 2.64
C GLU A 44 24.02 4.57 2.79
N ILE A 45 23.13 4.10 1.89
CA ILE A 45 22.73 2.69 1.86
C ILE A 45 23.94 1.78 1.66
N ASN A 46 24.83 2.12 0.73
CA ASN A 46 26.05 1.36 0.45
C ASN A 46 26.99 1.35 1.66
N GLU A 47 26.95 2.38 2.49
CA GLU A 47 27.75 2.50 3.73
C GLU A 47 27.06 1.86 4.95
N GLY A 48 25.87 1.28 4.77
CA GLY A 48 25.10 0.67 5.86
C GLY A 48 24.38 1.67 6.77
N ASN A 49 24.25 2.94 6.36
CA ASN A 49 23.54 3.96 7.12
C ASN A 49 22.09 4.07 6.65
N SER A 50 21.15 3.77 7.55
CA SER A 50 19.71 3.86 7.30
C SER A 50 19.05 5.10 7.93
N ARG A 51 19.80 5.92 8.66
CA ARG A 51 19.25 7.02 9.48
C ARG A 51 19.29 8.39 8.82
N GLY A 52 20.05 8.56 7.75
CA GLY A 52 20.18 9.82 7.03
C GLY A 52 19.19 9.94 5.87
N TYR A 53 19.68 10.34 4.70
CA TYR A 53 18.89 10.51 3.49
C TYR A 53 18.26 9.19 2.98
N ALA A 54 18.80 8.05 3.37
CA ALA A 54 18.19 6.75 3.07
C ALA A 54 16.75 6.63 3.58
N ARG A 55 16.37 7.38 4.64
CA ARG A 55 15.00 7.43 5.17
C ARG A 55 13.98 7.95 4.15
N LEU A 56 14.42 8.71 3.14
CA LEU A 56 13.53 9.30 2.13
C LEU A 56 12.73 8.23 1.37
N GLY A 57 13.26 7.03 1.24
CA GLY A 57 12.56 5.93 0.59
C GLY A 57 11.21 5.59 1.22
N ASN A 58 11.06 5.84 2.52
CA ASN A 58 9.86 5.53 3.28
C ASN A 58 9.21 6.76 3.94
N MET A 59 9.59 7.96 3.54
CA MET A 59 9.00 9.19 4.06
C MET A 59 7.76 9.59 3.26
N ASP A 60 6.63 9.62 3.94
CA ASP A 60 5.38 10.09 3.35
C ASP A 60 5.46 11.60 3.04
N GLY A 61 5.12 11.98 1.83
CA GLY A 61 5.30 13.33 1.31
C GLY A 61 6.45 13.49 0.32
N VAL A 62 7.29 12.47 0.17
CA VAL A 62 8.31 12.40 -0.89
C VAL A 62 7.71 11.71 -2.13
N GLU A 63 8.08 12.17 -3.32
CA GLU A 63 7.54 11.61 -4.56
C GLU A 63 7.84 10.12 -4.72
N ALA A 64 6.88 9.40 -5.29
CA ALA A 64 6.94 7.94 -5.42
C ALA A 64 8.11 7.49 -6.33
N ALA A 65 8.40 8.20 -7.39
CA ALA A 65 9.51 7.86 -8.29
C ALA A 65 10.86 7.87 -7.57
N SER A 66 11.12 8.89 -6.75
CA SER A 66 12.36 9.00 -5.97
C SER A 66 12.41 7.96 -4.86
N ARG A 67 11.29 7.72 -4.18
CA ARG A 67 11.18 6.65 -3.17
C ARG A 67 11.46 5.28 -3.78
N SER A 68 10.92 5.02 -4.96
CA SER A 68 11.12 3.76 -5.67
C SER A 68 12.60 3.56 -6.05
N GLU A 69 13.27 4.60 -6.50
CA GLU A 69 14.69 4.55 -6.83
C GLU A 69 15.56 4.21 -5.62
N ILE A 70 15.31 4.87 -4.50
CA ILE A 70 16.01 4.61 -3.24
C ILE A 70 15.69 3.20 -2.73
N ASN A 71 14.43 2.82 -2.69
CA ASN A 71 13.98 1.53 -2.17
C ASN A 71 14.48 0.36 -3.03
N SER A 72 14.49 0.51 -4.35
CA SER A 72 15.02 -0.51 -5.26
C SER A 72 16.51 -0.71 -5.05
N HIS A 73 17.26 0.36 -4.86
CA HIS A 73 18.67 0.30 -4.53
C HIS A 73 18.92 -0.42 -3.19
N ARG A 74 18.10 -0.11 -2.20
CA ARG A 74 18.18 -0.75 -0.88
C ARG A 74 17.85 -2.23 -0.93
N VAL A 75 16.86 -2.63 -1.72
CA VAL A 75 16.52 -4.05 -1.94
C VAL A 75 17.72 -4.80 -2.52
N ASP A 76 18.36 -4.25 -3.55
CA ASP A 76 19.53 -4.87 -4.16
C ASP A 76 20.70 -4.99 -3.18
N HIS A 77 20.96 -3.94 -2.42
CA HIS A 77 21.99 -3.93 -1.37
C HIS A 77 21.69 -4.99 -0.29
N ASP A 78 20.49 -5.00 0.25
CA ASP A 78 20.07 -5.93 1.29
C ASP A 78 20.10 -7.38 0.81
N TYR A 79 19.68 -7.62 -0.45
CA TYR A 79 19.73 -8.94 -1.07
C TYR A 79 21.18 -9.45 -1.14
N ASN A 80 22.10 -8.64 -1.65
CA ASN A 80 23.50 -9.01 -1.79
C ASN A 80 24.19 -9.29 -0.45
N GLU A 81 23.95 -8.43 0.54
CA GLU A 81 24.47 -8.64 1.90
C GLU A 81 23.96 -9.94 2.52
N LEU A 82 22.65 -10.16 2.39
CA LEU A 82 22.01 -11.34 2.98
C LEU A 82 22.46 -12.63 2.30
N ALA A 83 22.57 -12.63 0.96
CA ALA A 83 23.08 -13.75 0.20
C ALA A 83 24.54 -14.09 0.60
N ASN A 84 25.36 -13.07 0.84
CA ASN A 84 26.72 -13.24 1.33
C ASN A 84 26.76 -13.85 2.74
N LYS A 85 25.93 -13.38 3.65
CA LYS A 85 25.83 -13.94 5.01
C LYS A 85 25.42 -15.40 4.99
N ILE A 86 24.47 -15.77 4.17
CA ILE A 86 24.01 -17.17 4.01
C ILE A 86 25.14 -18.05 3.49
N ARG A 87 25.89 -17.60 2.48
CA ARG A 87 27.05 -18.33 1.95
C ARG A 87 28.14 -18.54 2.98
N GLN A 88 28.41 -17.55 3.83
CA GLN A 88 29.42 -17.64 4.88
C GLN A 88 28.99 -18.55 6.03
N SER A 89 27.70 -18.67 6.32
CA SER A 89 27.16 -19.51 7.39
C SER A 89 26.95 -20.97 7.00
N SER A 90 27.09 -21.33 5.73
CA SER A 90 26.86 -22.69 5.22
C SER A 90 27.87 -23.72 5.73
N SER A 91 28.95 -23.31 6.38
CA SER A 91 29.96 -24.18 7.02
C SER A 91 29.64 -24.52 8.48
N SER A 92 28.62 -23.93 9.09
CA SER A 92 28.18 -24.27 10.44
C SER A 92 26.77 -24.87 10.42
N ALA A 93 26.56 -25.93 11.20
CA ALA A 93 25.29 -26.66 11.25
C ALA A 93 24.11 -25.74 11.59
N GLY A 94 23.17 -25.58 10.65
CA GLY A 94 21.92 -24.86 10.80
C GLY A 94 21.88 -23.54 10.04
N GLU A 95 21.31 -23.56 8.81
CA GLU A 95 20.93 -22.32 8.15
C GLU A 95 19.90 -21.58 8.99
N PRO A 96 20.09 -20.28 9.29
CA PRO A 96 19.08 -19.52 9.98
C PRO A 96 17.83 -19.40 9.09
N LYS A 97 16.78 -20.10 9.47
CA LYS A 97 15.49 -20.09 8.76
C LYS A 97 15.00 -18.68 8.47
N GLN A 98 15.18 -17.75 9.41
CA GLN A 98 14.80 -16.34 9.26
C GLN A 98 15.56 -15.62 8.14
N LEU A 99 16.83 -15.93 7.91
CA LEU A 99 17.61 -15.31 6.82
C LEU A 99 17.10 -15.76 5.46
N ASN A 100 16.76 -17.04 5.32
CA ASN A 100 16.21 -17.57 4.08
C ASN A 100 14.81 -17.01 3.79
N GLU A 101 13.97 -16.85 4.81
CA GLU A 101 12.65 -16.22 4.65
C GLU A 101 12.79 -14.77 4.18
N ARG A 102 13.74 -14.02 4.77
CA ARG A 102 14.01 -12.66 4.33
C ARG A 102 14.50 -12.61 2.90
N LEU A 103 15.37 -13.53 2.52
CA LEU A 103 15.88 -13.62 1.14
C LEU A 103 14.74 -13.91 0.15
N ASP A 104 13.81 -14.77 0.51
CA ASP A 104 12.64 -15.08 -0.31
C ASP A 104 11.70 -13.89 -0.46
N GLU A 105 11.53 -13.06 0.59
CA GLU A 105 10.79 -11.81 0.51
C GLU A 105 11.45 -10.83 -0.47
N LEU A 106 12.76 -10.67 -0.39
CA LEU A 106 13.52 -9.82 -1.31
C LEU A 106 13.46 -10.32 -2.74
N ARG A 107 13.53 -11.65 -2.94
CA ARG A 107 13.36 -12.27 -4.26
C ARG A 107 11.98 -11.97 -4.86
N ALA A 108 10.93 -12.03 -4.03
CA ALA A 108 9.58 -11.72 -4.47
C ALA A 108 9.47 -10.26 -4.97
N ILE A 109 10.03 -9.31 -4.24
CA ILE A 109 10.07 -7.89 -4.65
C ILE A 109 10.86 -7.73 -5.96
N LYS A 110 12.05 -8.30 -6.04
CA LYS A 110 12.90 -8.21 -7.25
C LYS A 110 12.21 -8.83 -8.47
N LYS A 111 11.53 -9.94 -8.29
CA LYS A 111 10.77 -10.59 -9.37
C LYS A 111 9.64 -9.68 -9.87
N VAL A 112 8.86 -9.10 -8.97
CA VAL A 112 7.78 -8.17 -9.31
C VAL A 112 8.33 -6.98 -10.09
N MET A 113 9.39 -6.35 -9.60
CA MET A 113 10.01 -5.19 -10.23
C MET A 113 10.59 -5.52 -11.62
N ARG A 114 11.10 -6.72 -11.81
CA ARG A 114 11.61 -7.18 -13.10
C ARG A 114 10.51 -7.49 -14.11
N GLU A 115 9.41 -8.09 -13.67
CA GLU A 115 8.29 -8.49 -14.52
C GLU A 115 7.36 -7.33 -14.88
N HIS A 116 7.36 -6.26 -14.06
CA HIS A 116 6.50 -5.08 -14.23
C HIS A 116 7.37 -3.82 -14.27
N ARG A 117 7.71 -3.35 -15.45
CA ARG A 117 8.63 -2.20 -15.64
C ARG A 117 8.07 -0.88 -15.12
N ASP A 118 6.75 -0.73 -15.08
CA ASP A 118 6.06 0.43 -14.55
C ASP A 118 5.69 0.28 -13.07
N CYS A 119 6.29 -0.68 -12.37
CA CYS A 119 6.11 -0.86 -10.93
C CYS A 119 6.99 0.11 -10.15
N GLN A 120 6.37 0.84 -9.22
CA GLN A 120 7.05 1.69 -8.24
C GLN A 120 7.07 0.98 -6.89
N LEU A 121 8.24 0.88 -6.27
CA LEU A 121 8.42 0.39 -4.90
C LEU A 121 8.27 1.57 -3.94
N HIS A 122 7.03 1.89 -3.60
CA HIS A 122 6.66 3.08 -2.83
C HIS A 122 7.00 2.96 -1.34
N LEU A 123 7.06 1.74 -0.82
CA LEU A 123 7.46 1.42 0.54
C LEU A 123 8.27 0.14 0.52
N TYR A 124 9.40 0.14 1.21
CA TYR A 124 10.18 -1.04 1.52
C TYR A 124 10.72 -0.90 2.93
N ASP A 125 10.14 -1.62 3.87
CA ASP A 125 10.44 -1.47 5.28
C ASP A 125 10.63 -2.84 5.95
N PRO A 126 11.91 -3.30 6.10
CA PRO A 126 12.22 -4.53 6.78
C PRO A 126 11.75 -4.50 8.24
N PRO A 127 11.40 -5.67 8.82
CA PRO A 127 10.88 -5.70 10.18
C PRO A 127 11.88 -5.15 11.19
N THR A 128 11.32 -4.40 12.16
CA THR A 128 12.09 -3.87 13.30
C THR A 128 11.96 -4.74 14.56
N GLY A 129 10.97 -5.65 14.58
CA GLY A 129 10.61 -6.42 15.77
C GLY A 129 9.69 -5.68 16.72
N ALA A 130 9.37 -4.41 16.45
CA ALA A 130 8.39 -3.65 17.22
C ALA A 130 6.98 -4.21 17.01
N GLU A 131 6.06 -3.94 17.95
CA GLU A 131 4.66 -4.30 17.80
C GLU A 131 4.07 -3.68 16.53
N GLY A 132 3.44 -4.50 15.70
CA GLY A 132 2.91 -4.08 14.40
C GLY A 132 3.94 -4.04 13.28
N HIS A 133 5.20 -4.36 13.54
CA HIS A 133 6.27 -4.41 12.55
C HIS A 133 7.20 -5.61 12.76
N GLU A 134 6.61 -6.77 12.92
CA GLU A 134 7.32 -8.06 13.03
C GLU A 134 7.60 -8.68 11.66
N HIS A 135 6.90 -8.21 10.62
CA HIS A 135 7.03 -8.66 9.24
C HIS A 135 7.45 -7.53 8.32
N MET A 136 7.97 -7.88 7.15
CA MET A 136 8.32 -6.90 6.12
C MET A 136 7.07 -6.17 5.62
N HIS A 137 7.17 -4.84 5.52
CA HIS A 137 6.18 -4.01 4.87
C HIS A 137 6.67 -3.57 3.51
N ALA A 138 5.78 -3.53 2.54
CA ALA A 138 6.05 -3.05 1.18
C ALA A 138 4.78 -2.49 0.55
N ALA A 139 4.95 -1.51 -0.31
CA ALA A 139 3.89 -1.01 -1.18
C ALA A 139 4.40 -1.02 -2.62
N LEU A 140 3.67 -1.70 -3.47
CA LEU A 140 4.02 -1.93 -4.87
C LEU A 140 2.91 -1.35 -5.75
N THR A 141 3.26 -0.37 -6.57
CA THR A 141 2.30 0.35 -7.40
C THR A 141 2.54 0.06 -8.87
N ILE A 142 1.48 -0.29 -9.59
CA ILE A 142 1.48 -0.31 -11.06
C ILE A 142 0.96 1.03 -11.55
N GLY A 143 1.79 1.74 -12.32
CA GLY A 143 1.55 3.10 -12.76
C GLY A 143 2.35 4.13 -11.98
N ASP A 144 2.11 5.40 -12.23
CA ASP A 144 2.85 6.51 -11.64
C ASP A 144 1.98 7.28 -10.63
N VAL A 145 2.23 7.08 -9.34
CA VAL A 145 1.49 7.77 -8.26
C VAL A 145 1.67 9.28 -8.34
N ASP A 146 2.81 9.76 -8.83
CA ASP A 146 3.10 11.19 -8.85
C ASP A 146 2.30 11.94 -9.93
N LYS A 147 1.86 11.26 -10.97
CA LYS A 147 1.22 11.87 -12.15
C LYS A 147 -0.17 11.35 -12.47
N ALA A 148 -0.54 10.15 -11.97
CA ALA A 148 -1.83 9.56 -12.28
C ALA A 148 -2.98 10.46 -11.82
N LYS A 149 -4.01 10.56 -12.63
CA LYS A 149 -5.24 11.27 -12.27
C LYS A 149 -5.99 10.57 -11.13
N HIS A 150 -5.95 9.24 -11.14
CA HIS A 150 -6.61 8.39 -10.16
C HIS A 150 -5.59 7.45 -9.51
N VAL A 151 -5.61 7.37 -8.20
CA VAL A 151 -4.77 6.45 -7.43
C VAL A 151 -5.67 5.58 -6.57
N ALA A 152 -5.56 4.25 -6.73
CA ALA A 152 -6.20 3.27 -5.88
C ALA A 152 -5.18 2.65 -4.93
N THR A 153 -5.53 2.54 -3.66
CA THR A 153 -4.73 1.84 -2.64
C THR A 153 -5.53 0.64 -2.15
N PHE A 154 -5.00 -0.54 -2.42
CA PHE A 154 -5.60 -1.81 -2.03
C PHE A 154 -4.98 -2.31 -0.71
N VAL A 155 -5.82 -2.57 0.28
CA VAL A 155 -5.43 -3.08 1.60
C VAL A 155 -5.87 -4.54 1.73
N PRO A 156 -4.92 -5.48 1.71
CA PRO A 156 -5.20 -6.90 1.76
C PRO A 156 -5.54 -7.39 3.17
N GLY A 157 -6.06 -8.59 3.25
CA GLY A 157 -6.52 -9.20 4.50
C GLY A 157 -5.60 -10.29 5.06
N VAL A 158 -6.22 -11.27 5.70
CA VAL A 158 -5.58 -12.37 6.42
C VAL A 158 -4.57 -13.12 5.55
N SER A 159 -3.49 -13.59 6.17
CA SER A 159 -2.41 -14.38 5.55
C SER A 159 -1.64 -13.65 4.46
N THR A 160 -1.73 -12.33 4.39
CA THR A 160 -0.97 -11.55 3.44
C THR A 160 0.44 -11.31 3.97
N ASN A 161 1.44 -11.59 3.14
CA ASN A 161 2.83 -11.25 3.38
C ASN A 161 3.55 -11.02 2.04
N VAL A 162 4.69 -10.33 2.09
CA VAL A 162 5.42 -9.96 0.87
C VAL A 162 5.84 -11.20 0.06
N LYS A 163 6.40 -12.20 0.71
CA LYS A 163 6.91 -13.41 0.05
C LYS A 163 5.86 -14.14 -0.78
N ASN A 164 4.69 -14.40 -0.19
CA ASN A 164 3.66 -15.22 -0.80
C ASN A 164 2.63 -14.44 -1.59
N SER A 165 2.43 -13.17 -1.25
CA SER A 165 1.29 -12.40 -1.76
C SER A 165 1.66 -11.33 -2.78
N ALA A 166 2.87 -10.76 -2.72
CA ALA A 166 3.25 -9.64 -3.58
C ALA A 166 3.06 -9.92 -5.07
N PRO A 167 3.51 -11.06 -5.63
CA PRO A 167 3.35 -11.30 -7.06
C PRO A 167 1.89 -11.33 -7.52
N SER A 168 1.01 -12.02 -6.81
CA SER A 168 -0.41 -12.11 -7.18
C SER A 168 -1.16 -10.80 -6.96
N LEU A 169 -0.86 -10.07 -5.90
CA LEU A 169 -1.47 -8.76 -5.63
C LEU A 169 -1.07 -7.73 -6.68
N VAL A 170 0.19 -7.74 -7.11
CA VAL A 170 0.62 -6.82 -8.17
C VAL A 170 -0.04 -7.16 -9.51
N ALA A 171 -0.20 -8.45 -9.83
CA ALA A 171 -0.95 -8.87 -11.00
C ALA A 171 -2.41 -8.38 -10.94
N ASP A 172 -3.06 -8.49 -9.78
CA ASP A 172 -4.41 -7.97 -9.57
C ASP A 172 -4.47 -6.45 -9.75
N MET A 173 -3.45 -5.74 -9.26
CA MET A 173 -3.36 -4.27 -9.41
C MET A 173 -3.15 -3.86 -10.86
N GLU A 174 -2.36 -4.60 -11.62
CA GLU A 174 -2.19 -4.37 -13.05
C GLU A 174 -3.51 -4.54 -13.80
N ASN A 175 -4.24 -5.61 -13.51
CA ASN A 175 -5.54 -5.88 -14.13
C ASN A 175 -6.57 -4.80 -13.76
N LEU A 176 -6.60 -4.38 -12.50
CA LEU A 176 -7.48 -3.31 -12.03
C LEU A 176 -7.14 -1.97 -12.72
N ARG A 177 -5.85 -1.62 -12.76
CA ARG A 177 -5.37 -0.40 -13.43
C ARG A 177 -5.80 -0.38 -14.89
N ASN A 178 -5.55 -1.47 -15.61
CA ASN A 178 -5.89 -1.57 -17.02
C ASN A 178 -7.39 -1.45 -17.25
N ARG A 179 -8.18 -2.09 -16.42
CA ARG A 179 -9.64 -2.02 -16.51
C ARG A 179 -10.17 -0.62 -16.20
N ALA A 180 -9.60 0.05 -15.20
CA ALA A 180 -9.97 1.42 -14.84
C ALA A 180 -9.59 2.42 -15.93
N GLU A 181 -8.39 2.31 -16.51
CA GLU A 181 -7.98 3.17 -17.63
C GLU A 181 -8.86 2.97 -18.87
N ALA A 182 -9.39 1.76 -19.08
CA ALA A 182 -10.32 1.48 -20.17
C ALA A 182 -11.64 2.26 -20.07
N GLU A 183 -11.97 2.82 -18.90
CA GLU A 183 -13.11 3.74 -18.78
C GLU A 183 -12.90 5.07 -19.51
N GLY A 184 -11.65 5.38 -19.92
CA GLY A 184 -11.33 6.58 -20.69
C GLY A 184 -11.39 7.88 -19.88
N ARG A 185 -11.18 7.82 -18.56
CA ARG A 185 -11.29 8.97 -17.65
C ARG A 185 -9.95 9.41 -17.05
N GLY A 186 -8.85 9.02 -17.66
CA GLY A 186 -7.50 9.43 -17.28
C GLY A 186 -6.63 8.28 -16.78
N SER A 187 -5.38 8.62 -16.50
CA SER A 187 -4.37 7.67 -16.03
C SER A 187 -4.67 7.17 -14.63
N VAL A 188 -4.31 5.92 -14.37
CA VAL A 188 -4.56 5.23 -13.10
C VAL A 188 -3.27 4.61 -12.58
N ALA A 189 -3.02 4.76 -11.29
CA ALA A 189 -2.03 3.98 -10.56
C ALA A 189 -2.74 3.16 -9.49
N ALA A 190 -2.38 1.90 -9.37
CA ALA A 190 -2.98 0.98 -8.40
C ALA A 190 -1.88 0.36 -7.53
N THR A 191 -2.02 0.53 -6.22
CA THR A 191 -1.02 0.12 -5.21
C THR A 191 -1.53 -1.07 -4.41
N ALA A 192 -0.73 -2.14 -4.34
CA ALA A 192 -0.87 -3.17 -3.33
C ALA A 192 -0.12 -2.71 -2.07
N TRP A 193 -0.86 -2.35 -1.03
CA TRP A 193 -0.30 -1.81 0.20
C TRP A 193 -0.21 -2.89 1.28
N ILE A 194 0.99 -3.42 1.49
CA ILE A 194 1.29 -4.39 2.56
C ILE A 194 2.05 -3.63 3.66
N GLY A 195 1.41 -2.63 4.21
CA GLY A 195 2.00 -1.71 5.19
C GLY A 195 1.65 -2.01 6.64
N TYR A 196 1.14 -3.21 6.91
CA TYR A 196 0.82 -3.67 8.27
C TYR A 196 1.02 -5.18 8.39
N ASP A 197 1.15 -5.66 9.62
CA ASP A 197 1.22 -7.08 9.92
C ASP A 197 -0.20 -7.66 9.95
N SER A 198 -0.65 -8.27 8.86
CA SER A 198 -1.96 -8.91 8.83
C SER A 198 -1.99 -10.17 9.69
N PRO A 199 -3.17 -10.56 10.24
CA PRO A 199 -3.28 -11.82 10.97
C PRO A 199 -2.85 -13.01 10.10
N PRO A 200 -2.07 -13.96 10.65
CA PRO A 200 -1.58 -15.10 9.89
C PRO A 200 -2.66 -16.13 9.54
N GLY A 201 -3.78 -16.11 10.22
CA GLY A 201 -4.86 -17.05 9.98
C GLY A 201 -6.22 -16.54 10.46
N ILE A 202 -7.27 -17.33 10.22
CA ILE A 202 -8.66 -16.95 10.54
C ILE A 202 -8.88 -16.85 12.06
N ILE A 203 -8.22 -17.68 12.85
CA ILE A 203 -8.33 -17.65 14.32
C ILE A 203 -7.79 -16.34 14.86
N GLU A 204 -6.60 -15.95 14.42
CA GLU A 204 -5.92 -14.71 14.83
C GLU A 204 -6.65 -13.48 14.30
N ALA A 205 -7.43 -13.63 13.24
CA ALA A 205 -8.23 -12.54 12.66
C ALA A 205 -9.42 -12.11 13.55
N ALA A 206 -9.73 -12.82 14.62
CA ALA A 206 -10.67 -12.35 15.62
C ALA A 206 -10.15 -11.16 16.45
N ASP A 207 -8.84 -10.94 16.45
CA ASP A 207 -8.17 -9.82 17.11
C ASP A 207 -8.15 -8.59 16.21
N ARG A 208 -8.67 -7.47 16.72
CA ARG A 208 -8.66 -6.17 16.02
C ARG A 208 -7.33 -5.43 16.10
N LYS A 209 -6.41 -5.88 16.94
CA LYS A 209 -5.14 -5.16 17.17
C LYS A 209 -4.32 -4.93 15.91
N PRO A 210 -4.12 -5.91 15.01
CA PRO A 210 -3.45 -5.68 13.74
C PRO A 210 -4.10 -4.57 12.90
N ALA A 211 -5.42 -4.53 12.85
CA ALA A 211 -6.16 -3.48 12.14
C ALA A 211 -5.94 -2.09 12.76
N GLU A 212 -6.01 -2.01 14.09
CA GLU A 212 -5.75 -0.77 14.83
C GLU A 212 -4.35 -0.25 14.56
N LEU A 213 -3.35 -1.12 14.58
CA LEU A 213 -1.95 -0.75 14.31
C LEU A 213 -1.70 -0.36 12.86
N GLY A 214 -2.45 -0.91 11.91
CA GLY A 214 -2.31 -0.60 10.49
C GLY A 214 -2.94 0.73 10.08
N GLY A 215 -3.88 1.24 10.84
CA GLY A 215 -4.65 2.44 10.47
C GLY A 215 -3.82 3.71 10.35
N GLY A 216 -2.94 3.98 11.31
CA GLY A 216 -2.07 5.16 11.31
C GLY A 216 -1.12 5.22 10.11
N PRO A 217 -0.35 4.16 9.85
CA PRO A 217 0.50 4.09 8.66
C PRO A 217 -0.25 4.26 7.35
N LEU A 218 -1.45 3.69 7.22
CA LEU A 218 -2.27 3.88 6.02
C LEU A 218 -2.71 5.32 5.85
N ALA A 219 -3.18 5.97 6.92
CA ALA A 219 -3.59 7.37 6.89
C ALA A 219 -2.43 8.27 6.43
N LYS A 220 -1.22 8.05 6.95
CA LYS A 220 -0.03 8.81 6.54
C LYS A 220 0.34 8.58 5.07
N HIS A 221 0.25 7.34 4.60
CA HIS A 221 0.48 7.01 3.20
C HIS A 221 -0.44 7.84 2.29
N LEU A 222 -1.73 7.84 2.58
CA LEU A 222 -2.74 8.55 1.80
C LEU A 222 -2.57 10.07 1.89
N GLU A 223 -2.31 10.60 3.08
CA GLU A 223 -2.05 12.02 3.31
C GLU A 223 -0.78 12.49 2.59
N GLY A 224 0.27 11.67 2.60
CA GLY A 224 1.52 11.97 1.90
C GLY A 224 1.33 12.14 0.40
N ILE A 225 0.54 11.28 -0.23
CA ILE A 225 0.19 11.39 -1.65
C ILE A 225 -0.60 12.68 -1.90
N SER A 226 -1.63 12.93 -1.11
CA SER A 226 -2.47 14.11 -1.25
C SER A 226 -1.68 15.41 -1.08
N ASP A 227 -0.85 15.49 -0.05
CA ASP A 227 -0.08 16.69 0.26
C ASP A 227 0.96 17.00 -0.82
N LEU A 228 1.67 15.97 -1.29
CA LEU A 228 2.63 16.12 -2.37
C LEU A 228 1.97 16.60 -3.66
N ARG A 229 0.84 16.00 -4.02
CA ARG A 229 0.11 16.34 -5.25
C ARG A 229 -0.48 17.77 -5.18
N ARG A 230 -0.98 18.19 -4.02
CA ARG A 230 -1.46 19.55 -3.81
C ARG A 230 -0.32 20.56 -3.90
N ALA A 231 0.82 20.28 -3.28
CA ALA A 231 2.00 21.13 -3.37
C ALA A 231 2.49 21.30 -4.80
N ALA A 232 2.31 20.29 -5.65
CA ALA A 232 2.65 20.33 -7.07
C ALA A 232 1.56 20.96 -7.95
N GLY A 233 0.43 21.38 -7.38
CA GLY A 233 -0.72 21.89 -8.14
C GLY A 233 -1.45 20.86 -8.98
N ARG A 234 -1.32 19.58 -8.66
CA ARG A 234 -1.92 18.45 -9.36
C ARG A 234 -2.75 17.57 -8.42
N PRO A 235 -3.92 18.04 -7.97
CA PRO A 235 -4.76 17.25 -7.07
C PRO A 235 -5.05 15.87 -7.67
N VAL A 236 -5.20 14.89 -6.80
CA VAL A 236 -5.40 13.48 -7.19
C VAL A 236 -6.73 12.98 -6.66
N HIS A 237 -7.40 12.14 -7.45
CA HIS A 237 -8.54 11.35 -7.00
C HIS A 237 -8.02 10.07 -6.32
N GLN A 238 -8.31 9.89 -5.04
CA GLN A 238 -7.86 8.74 -4.28
C GLN A 238 -9.02 7.82 -3.89
N THR A 239 -8.87 6.54 -4.21
CA THR A 239 -9.79 5.47 -3.81
C THR A 239 -9.04 4.50 -2.90
N VAL A 240 -9.66 4.09 -1.80
CA VAL A 240 -9.17 3.01 -0.94
C VAL A 240 -10.06 1.80 -1.13
N ILE A 241 -9.44 0.63 -1.30
CA ILE A 241 -10.13 -0.65 -1.47
C ILE A 241 -9.67 -1.59 -0.36
N GLY A 242 -10.61 -2.09 0.43
CA GLY A 242 -10.32 -3.02 1.52
C GLY A 242 -11.00 -4.36 1.32
N HIS A 243 -10.23 -5.43 1.34
CA HIS A 243 -10.70 -6.81 1.24
C HIS A 243 -10.61 -7.55 2.56
N SER A 244 -11.69 -8.20 2.95
CA SER A 244 -11.71 -9.07 4.13
C SER A 244 -11.22 -8.29 5.38
N TYR A 245 -10.27 -8.82 6.13
CA TYR A 245 -9.65 -8.13 7.26
C TYR A 245 -9.07 -6.77 6.86
N GLY A 246 -8.64 -6.61 5.61
CA GLY A 246 -8.17 -5.33 5.06
C GLY A 246 -9.24 -4.24 5.04
N SER A 247 -10.53 -4.60 5.00
CA SER A 247 -11.62 -3.64 5.16
C SER A 247 -11.67 -3.09 6.58
N THR A 248 -11.38 -3.91 7.57
CA THR A 248 -11.27 -3.48 8.97
C THR A 248 -10.08 -2.56 9.15
N THR A 249 -8.89 -2.98 8.69
CA THR A 249 -7.66 -2.19 8.76
C THR A 249 -7.81 -0.84 8.07
N SER A 250 -8.31 -0.83 6.85
CA SER A 250 -8.51 0.41 6.10
C SER A 250 -9.51 1.34 6.77
N SER A 251 -10.54 0.83 7.42
CA SER A 251 -11.51 1.65 8.14
C SER A 251 -10.87 2.39 9.32
N TYR A 252 -9.91 1.79 10.02
CA TYR A 252 -9.13 2.48 11.05
C TYR A 252 -8.30 3.61 10.47
N GLY A 253 -7.77 3.43 9.27
CA GLY A 253 -7.07 4.49 8.54
C GLY A 253 -8.00 5.65 8.17
N LEU A 254 -9.17 5.33 7.61
CA LEU A 254 -10.12 6.34 7.15
C LEU A 254 -10.86 7.06 8.28
N ALA A 255 -10.88 6.49 9.48
CA ALA A 255 -11.39 7.17 10.67
C ALA A 255 -10.46 8.28 11.16
N GLN A 256 -9.18 8.24 10.82
CA GLN A 256 -8.18 9.21 11.28
C GLN A 256 -7.52 10.04 10.17
N VAL A 257 -7.65 9.65 8.92
CA VAL A 257 -7.16 10.45 7.79
C VAL A 257 -7.87 11.79 7.75
N ARG A 258 -7.16 12.86 7.34
CA ARG A 258 -7.79 14.18 7.21
C ARG A 258 -8.92 14.17 6.18
N PRO A 259 -10.01 14.90 6.41
CA PRO A 259 -11.06 15.07 5.40
C PRO A 259 -10.51 15.62 4.08
N GLY A 260 -11.04 15.13 2.96
CA GLY A 260 -10.64 15.55 1.62
C GLY A 260 -9.43 14.82 1.04
N VAL A 261 -8.80 13.91 1.79
CA VAL A 261 -7.69 13.10 1.30
C VAL A 261 -8.18 11.90 0.48
N VAL A 262 -9.23 11.23 0.94
CA VAL A 262 -9.83 10.07 0.28
C VAL A 262 -11.19 10.46 -0.29
N ASP A 263 -11.40 10.18 -1.56
CA ASP A 263 -12.63 10.53 -2.29
C ASP A 263 -13.63 9.39 -2.33
N ASP A 264 -13.16 8.16 -2.45
CA ASP A 264 -13.98 6.96 -2.56
C ASP A 264 -13.40 5.81 -1.73
N TYR A 265 -14.30 5.02 -1.16
CA TYR A 265 -13.95 3.85 -0.35
C TYR A 265 -14.81 2.66 -0.73
N ALA A 266 -14.18 1.56 -1.09
CA ALA A 266 -14.88 0.32 -1.43
C ALA A 266 -14.36 -0.81 -0.56
N VAL A 267 -15.29 -1.55 0.04
CA VAL A 267 -14.97 -2.76 0.82
C VAL A 267 -15.71 -3.95 0.28
N TYR A 268 -15.12 -5.12 0.39
CA TYR A 268 -15.78 -6.36 0.02
C TYR A 268 -15.29 -7.53 0.86
N GLY A 269 -16.19 -8.51 1.04
CA GLY A 269 -15.90 -9.65 1.91
C GLY A 269 -15.53 -9.24 3.34
N SER A 270 -16.18 -8.21 3.87
CA SER A 270 -15.81 -7.59 5.14
C SER A 270 -16.33 -8.34 6.36
N PRO A 271 -15.49 -8.59 7.38
CA PRO A 271 -15.92 -9.07 8.69
C PRO A 271 -16.39 -7.97 9.64
N GLY A 272 -16.43 -6.73 9.19
CA GLY A 272 -16.79 -5.55 9.96
C GLY A 272 -15.77 -4.44 9.80
N VAL A 273 -16.24 -3.20 9.97
CA VAL A 273 -15.44 -1.98 9.92
C VAL A 273 -15.47 -1.28 11.27
N LYS A 274 -14.55 -0.33 11.48
CA LYS A 274 -14.46 0.39 12.76
C LYS A 274 -15.72 1.20 13.06
N GLU A 275 -16.24 1.88 12.04
CA GLU A 275 -17.36 2.80 12.13
C GLU A 275 -18.30 2.60 10.94
N LYS A 276 -19.56 3.03 11.10
CA LYS A 276 -20.43 3.27 9.96
C LYS A 276 -19.79 4.33 9.03
N ALA A 277 -20.26 4.42 7.79
CA ALA A 277 -19.71 5.36 6.81
C ALA A 277 -19.62 6.80 7.32
N SER A 278 -20.59 7.24 8.10
CA SER A 278 -20.60 8.60 8.68
C SER A 278 -19.46 8.88 9.67
N GLY A 279 -18.85 7.86 10.23
CA GLY A 279 -17.68 7.96 11.13
C GLY A 279 -16.34 7.89 10.42
N LEU A 280 -16.35 7.75 9.10
CA LEU A 280 -15.16 7.70 8.26
C LEU A 280 -15.01 9.00 7.47
N ASN A 281 -13.78 9.45 7.25
CA ASN A 281 -13.49 10.70 6.53
C ASN A 281 -13.50 10.48 5.01
N VAL A 282 -14.63 10.05 4.52
CA VAL A 282 -14.95 9.88 3.10
C VAL A 282 -16.23 10.65 2.82
N PRO A 283 -16.38 11.35 1.69
CA PRO A 283 -17.60 12.08 1.37
C PRO A 283 -18.84 11.19 1.44
N LYS A 284 -19.94 11.74 1.91
CA LYS A 284 -21.22 11.02 2.00
C LYS A 284 -21.62 10.46 0.62
N GLY A 285 -22.01 9.18 0.60
CA GLY A 285 -22.43 8.52 -0.63
C GLY A 285 -21.29 7.93 -1.44
N HIS A 286 -20.05 8.03 -0.95
CA HIS A 286 -18.85 7.55 -1.63
C HIS A 286 -18.18 6.36 -0.92
N SER A 287 -18.90 5.68 -0.05
CA SER A 287 -18.49 4.43 0.56
C SER A 287 -19.36 3.30 0.02
N TYR A 288 -18.73 2.26 -0.51
CA TYR A 288 -19.37 1.17 -1.23
C TYR A 288 -19.04 -0.17 -0.60
N VAL A 289 -19.96 -1.12 -0.70
CA VAL A 289 -19.75 -2.47 -0.19
C VAL A 289 -20.25 -3.51 -1.20
N MET A 290 -19.48 -4.59 -1.34
CA MET A 290 -19.87 -5.77 -2.12
C MET A 290 -19.75 -7.02 -1.27
N ARG A 291 -20.64 -7.99 -1.52
CA ARG A 291 -20.59 -9.31 -0.93
C ARG A 291 -21.21 -10.31 -1.88
N TYR A 292 -20.44 -11.32 -2.30
CA TYR A 292 -21.04 -12.44 -3.01
C TYR A 292 -21.98 -13.19 -2.08
N GLY A 293 -23.12 -13.64 -2.61
CA GLY A 293 -24.15 -14.32 -1.82
C GLY A 293 -23.66 -15.61 -1.14
N ASN A 294 -22.67 -16.27 -1.73
CA ASN A 294 -22.06 -17.48 -1.20
C ASN A 294 -20.69 -17.27 -0.52
N ASP A 295 -20.26 -16.02 -0.33
CA ASP A 295 -19.06 -15.73 0.46
C ASP A 295 -19.29 -16.14 1.93
N PHE A 296 -18.39 -16.98 2.49
CA PHE A 296 -18.51 -17.43 3.88
C PHE A 296 -18.57 -16.28 4.88
N ILE A 297 -18.01 -15.13 4.53
CA ILE A 297 -17.95 -13.95 5.39
C ILE A 297 -19.34 -13.46 5.80
N GLY A 298 -20.38 -13.79 5.02
CA GLY A 298 -21.75 -13.47 5.36
C GLY A 298 -22.21 -14.01 6.72
N LEU A 299 -21.55 -15.04 7.23
CA LEU A 299 -21.82 -15.63 8.55
C LEU A 299 -21.19 -14.80 9.69
N VAL A 300 -20.20 -13.96 9.41
CA VAL A 300 -19.40 -13.25 10.42
C VAL A 300 -19.22 -11.75 10.09
N GLY A 301 -20.11 -11.19 9.30
CA GLY A 301 -19.99 -9.83 8.78
C GLY A 301 -19.91 -8.71 9.82
N GLY A 302 -20.35 -8.96 11.05
CA GLY A 302 -20.33 -8.00 12.15
C GLY A 302 -19.39 -8.35 13.30
N VAL A 303 -18.48 -9.33 13.12
CA VAL A 303 -17.61 -9.82 14.20
C VAL A 303 -16.58 -8.78 14.65
N LEU A 304 -16.03 -8.00 13.73
CA LEU A 304 -14.97 -7.03 14.01
C LEU A 304 -15.47 -5.58 14.13
N GLY A 305 -16.77 -5.38 14.10
CA GLY A 305 -17.39 -4.05 14.20
C GLY A 305 -18.66 -3.97 13.34
N PRO A 306 -19.21 -2.77 13.09
CA PRO A 306 -20.39 -2.62 12.25
C PRO A 306 -20.22 -3.34 10.91
N ASP A 307 -21.25 -4.08 10.49
CA ASP A 307 -21.25 -4.74 9.18
C ASP A 307 -21.54 -3.71 8.09
N PRO A 308 -20.59 -3.45 7.17
CA PRO A 308 -20.83 -2.48 6.11
C PRO A 308 -21.91 -2.91 5.12
N TYR A 309 -22.25 -4.19 5.09
CA TYR A 309 -23.32 -4.71 4.27
C TYR A 309 -24.72 -4.50 4.87
N SER A 310 -24.79 -4.12 6.14
CA SER A 310 -26.06 -3.78 6.80
C SER A 310 -26.72 -2.55 6.17
N SER A 311 -28.06 -2.54 6.08
CA SER A 311 -28.82 -1.45 5.47
C SER A 311 -28.64 -0.09 6.16
N ASP A 312 -28.25 -0.12 7.45
CA ASP A 312 -28.04 1.11 8.24
C ASP A 312 -26.56 1.55 8.31
N SER A 313 -25.69 0.91 7.56
CA SER A 313 -24.24 1.17 7.58
C SER A 313 -23.84 2.50 6.94
N GLY A 314 -24.66 3.04 6.06
CA GLY A 314 -24.32 4.18 5.21
C GLY A 314 -23.46 3.83 3.99
N PHE A 315 -23.04 2.58 3.85
CA PHE A 315 -22.37 2.10 2.64
C PHE A 315 -23.40 1.79 1.55
N THR A 316 -23.08 2.19 0.33
CA THR A 316 -23.90 1.83 -0.85
C THR A 316 -23.60 0.39 -1.26
N ARG A 317 -24.60 -0.47 -1.23
CA ARG A 317 -24.46 -1.85 -1.70
C ARG A 317 -24.36 -1.89 -3.22
N LEU A 318 -23.34 -2.59 -3.70
CA LEU A 318 -23.17 -2.88 -5.12
C LEU A 318 -23.34 -4.38 -5.32
N ASP A 319 -24.05 -4.76 -6.36
CA ASP A 319 -24.26 -6.16 -6.72
C ASP A 319 -23.07 -6.68 -7.52
N PRO A 320 -22.24 -7.59 -6.95
CA PRO A 320 -21.08 -8.13 -7.65
C PRO A 320 -21.43 -9.21 -8.67
N GLY A 321 -22.68 -9.59 -8.81
CA GLY A 321 -23.10 -10.75 -9.58
C GLY A 321 -22.78 -12.07 -8.85
N GLY A 322 -22.70 -13.16 -9.60
CA GLY A 322 -22.27 -14.46 -9.07
C GLY A 322 -20.77 -14.59 -8.96
N SER A 323 -20.30 -15.31 -7.96
CA SER A 323 -18.85 -15.53 -7.74
C SER A 323 -18.19 -16.44 -8.79
N GLY A 324 -19.01 -17.18 -9.57
CA GLY A 324 -18.51 -18.17 -10.53
C GLY A 324 -17.98 -19.45 -9.90
N THR A 325 -18.14 -19.61 -8.61
CA THR A 325 -17.74 -20.81 -7.87
C THR A 325 -18.81 -21.21 -6.83
N VAL A 326 -18.92 -22.48 -6.56
CA VAL A 326 -19.79 -22.98 -5.49
C VAL A 326 -19.08 -23.08 -4.13
N ASN A 327 -17.76 -22.89 -4.13
CA ASN A 327 -16.95 -22.96 -2.90
C ASN A 327 -16.96 -21.62 -2.16
N PRO A 328 -17.52 -21.54 -0.92
CA PRO A 328 -17.60 -20.29 -0.18
C PRO A 328 -16.25 -19.65 0.15
N LEU A 329 -15.20 -20.44 0.33
CA LEU A 329 -13.84 -19.92 0.56
C LEU A 329 -13.25 -19.28 -0.70
N LYS A 330 -13.48 -19.89 -1.86
CA LYS A 330 -13.10 -19.31 -3.15
C LYS A 330 -13.90 -18.05 -3.46
N ALA A 331 -15.19 -18.03 -3.18
CA ALA A 331 -16.03 -16.86 -3.37
C ALA A 331 -15.46 -15.64 -2.66
N HIS A 332 -14.90 -15.84 -1.46
CA HIS A 332 -14.25 -14.80 -0.67
C HIS A 332 -13.02 -14.18 -1.36
N CYS A 333 -12.40 -14.88 -2.29
CA CYS A 333 -11.11 -14.51 -2.88
C CYS A 333 -11.17 -14.07 -4.35
N VAL A 334 -12.35 -14.05 -5.00
CA VAL A 334 -12.44 -13.85 -6.46
C VAL A 334 -13.03 -12.50 -6.88
N TYR A 335 -13.10 -11.52 -5.98
CA TYR A 335 -13.65 -10.20 -6.30
C TYR A 335 -12.81 -9.41 -7.31
N LEU A 336 -11.50 -9.62 -7.37
CA LEU A 336 -10.60 -8.97 -8.33
C LEU A 336 -10.32 -9.82 -9.58
N LYS A 337 -11.04 -10.92 -9.76
CA LYS A 337 -10.86 -11.77 -10.94
C LYS A 337 -11.05 -10.95 -12.21
N GLU A 338 -10.07 -11.04 -13.12
CA GLU A 338 -10.09 -10.35 -14.40
C GLU A 338 -11.38 -10.62 -15.18
N GLY A 339 -12.02 -9.55 -15.65
CA GLY A 339 -13.25 -9.64 -16.41
C GLY A 339 -14.52 -9.87 -15.60
N SER A 340 -14.42 -9.97 -14.26
CA SER A 340 -15.59 -10.11 -13.39
C SER A 340 -16.36 -8.80 -13.24
N LYS A 341 -17.66 -8.92 -12.92
CA LYS A 341 -18.49 -7.75 -12.63
C LYS A 341 -17.98 -6.97 -11.42
N SER A 342 -17.50 -7.67 -10.36
CA SER A 342 -16.93 -7.04 -9.17
C SER A 342 -15.68 -6.22 -9.50
N GLN A 343 -14.76 -6.75 -10.32
CA GLN A 343 -13.61 -6.00 -10.79
C GLN A 343 -14.03 -4.77 -11.59
N SER A 344 -15.00 -4.92 -12.50
CA SER A 344 -15.52 -3.80 -13.29
C SER A 344 -16.08 -2.68 -12.42
N LEU A 345 -16.82 -3.02 -11.36
CA LEU A 345 -17.36 -2.04 -10.41
C LEU A 345 -16.23 -1.30 -9.66
N LEU A 346 -15.22 -2.03 -9.20
CA LEU A 346 -14.06 -1.43 -8.53
C LEU A 346 -13.28 -0.52 -9.49
N ALA A 347 -13.14 -0.93 -10.74
CA ALA A 347 -12.49 -0.12 -11.77
C ALA A 347 -13.26 1.19 -12.05
N LYS A 348 -14.57 1.14 -12.09
CA LYS A 348 -15.42 2.33 -12.28
C LYS A 348 -15.31 3.30 -11.11
N ILE A 349 -15.29 2.80 -9.88
CA ILE A 349 -15.06 3.63 -8.69
C ILE A 349 -13.67 4.27 -8.75
N THR A 350 -12.65 3.49 -9.07
CA THR A 350 -11.27 3.97 -9.19
C THR A 350 -11.13 5.09 -10.22
N ALA A 351 -11.81 4.98 -11.35
CA ALA A 351 -11.77 5.97 -12.42
C ALA A 351 -12.87 7.04 -12.32
N ARG A 352 -13.59 7.12 -11.20
CA ARG A 352 -14.67 8.09 -11.03
C ARG A 352 -14.14 9.53 -11.10
N GLU A 353 -14.84 10.39 -11.79
CA GLU A 353 -14.55 11.81 -11.79
C GLU A 353 -15.24 12.53 -10.64
N SER A 354 -14.64 13.60 -10.15
CA SER A 354 -15.11 14.36 -8.98
C SER A 354 -16.49 15.02 -9.15
N ARG A 355 -17.07 14.95 -10.36
CA ARG A 355 -18.41 15.51 -10.66
C ARG A 355 -19.52 14.44 -10.68
N ASP A 356 -19.14 13.20 -10.54
CA ASP A 356 -20.09 12.07 -10.49
C ASP A 356 -20.52 11.82 -9.03
#